data_3ab639505c352650b67cbf53c0217533
#
_entry.id   3ab639505c352650b67cbf53c0217533
#
_cell.length_a   1.000
_cell.length_b   1.000
_cell.length_c   1.000
_cell.angle_alpha   90.00
_cell.angle_beta   90.00
_cell.angle_gamma   90.00
#
_symmetry.space_group_name_H-M   'P 1'
#
loop_
_entity.id
_entity.type
_entity.pdbx_description
1 polymer ?
#
loop_
_entity_poly.entity_id
_entity_poly.type
_entity_poly.pdbx_seq_one_letter_code
_entity_poly.pdbx_strand_id
1 'polypeptide(L)'
;MRYVTESDTVVFTKAVNGDTEAFSHLVNKYSNAVYATAFQIVRDFHRSEDIAQETFIRAWHNLERIREVEKFGSWLYTTAKRISIDFLRKENKYPLKTLDDLENVYQAESTEEIALRNERQTLLWAAISELTDKERNVIVLFYMSGFDTREIASFLNVSKNTVESRLRRTREKLKKELFDMTVDVITANKLGEAFKEKVISKVARICFTYIPVTDVRRSAAWYVEVLGFKPDLVFDTHAILQPDLQLLKTDAPVVQNMVDGKALPRTAYFSDDINGYHEYLNEKGVRTEDIIEEGECGWHFELYDPDGNRITIWQARG
;
A
#
# COMPACT_ATOMS: atom_id res chain seq x y z
N MET A 1 24.23 16.93 -4.70
CA MET A 1 25.05 15.86 -4.08
C MET A 1 24.18 15.20 -3.01
N ARG A 2 23.34 14.21 -3.36
CA ARG A 2 22.58 13.41 -2.38
C ARG A 2 23.06 11.97 -2.55
N TYR A 3 24.13 11.68 -1.86
CA TYR A 3 24.54 10.30 -1.60
C TYR A 3 23.54 9.67 -0.62
N VAL A 4 23.54 8.34 -0.52
CA VAL A 4 23.08 7.70 0.73
C VAL A 4 23.84 8.43 1.83
N THR A 5 23.17 9.36 2.47
CA THR A 5 23.75 10.14 3.54
C THR A 5 23.70 9.27 4.79
N GLU A 6 24.51 9.56 5.80
CA GLU A 6 24.30 8.99 7.15
C GLU A 6 22.82 9.04 7.56
N SER A 7 22.11 10.07 7.10
CA SER A 7 20.67 10.25 7.18
C SER A 7 19.86 9.12 6.54
N ASP A 8 20.19 8.62 5.33
CA ASP A 8 19.41 7.56 4.65
C ASP A 8 19.52 6.23 5.40
N THR A 9 20.69 5.90 5.93
CA THR A 9 20.90 4.70 6.75
C THR A 9 20.12 4.77 8.06
N VAL A 10 20.09 5.92 8.70
CA VAL A 10 19.34 6.15 9.95
C VAL A 10 17.83 6.04 9.67
N VAL A 11 17.33 6.69 8.62
CA VAL A 11 15.92 6.62 8.21
C VAL A 11 15.52 5.19 7.88
N PHE A 12 16.34 4.47 7.10
CA PHE A 12 16.07 3.08 6.76
C PHE A 12 16.03 2.17 8.01
N THR A 13 16.99 2.32 8.92
CA THR A 13 17.03 1.55 10.16
C THR A 13 15.81 1.81 11.04
N LYS A 14 15.36 3.06 11.16
CA LYS A 14 14.12 3.37 11.88
C LYS A 14 12.90 2.72 11.22
N ALA A 15 12.80 2.78 9.89
CA ALA A 15 11.70 2.14 9.16
C ALA A 15 11.70 0.60 9.35
N VAL A 16 12.86 -0.05 9.37
CA VAL A 16 13.00 -1.48 9.70
C VAL A 16 12.46 -1.78 11.11
N ASN A 17 12.64 -0.87 12.05
CA ASN A 17 12.13 -0.99 13.42
C ASN A 17 10.65 -0.58 13.57
N GLY A 18 9.92 -0.42 12.45
CA GLY A 18 8.48 -0.14 12.46
C GLY A 18 8.10 1.33 12.50
N ASP A 19 9.06 2.27 12.37
CA ASP A 19 8.79 3.71 12.33
C ASP A 19 8.15 4.08 10.97
N THR A 20 6.84 4.34 10.98
CA THR A 20 6.07 4.70 9.79
C THR A 20 6.41 6.09 9.26
N GLU A 21 6.85 7.02 10.10
CA GLU A 21 7.31 8.35 9.67
C GLU A 21 8.62 8.21 8.89
N ALA A 22 9.57 7.44 9.40
CA ALA A 22 10.79 7.11 8.68
C ALA A 22 10.49 6.42 7.34
N PHE A 23 9.53 5.50 7.32
CA PHE A 23 9.11 4.88 6.06
C PHE A 23 8.48 5.89 5.09
N SER A 24 7.72 6.86 5.59
CA SER A 24 7.15 7.93 4.75
C SER A 24 8.21 8.73 4.01
N HIS A 25 9.36 8.96 4.62
CA HIS A 25 10.50 9.59 3.95
C HIS A 25 11.06 8.74 2.80
N LEU A 26 11.11 7.40 2.98
CA LEU A 26 11.51 6.48 1.90
C LEU A 26 10.49 6.48 0.77
N VAL A 27 9.19 6.48 1.09
CA VAL A 27 8.12 6.58 0.09
C VAL A 27 8.27 7.88 -0.71
N ASN A 28 8.44 9.04 -0.06
CA ASN A 28 8.65 10.31 -0.73
C ASN A 28 9.87 10.31 -1.66
N LYS A 29 10.98 9.73 -1.21
CA LYS A 29 12.21 9.67 -2.00
C LYS A 29 12.05 8.83 -3.27
N TYR A 30 11.38 7.70 -3.18
CA TYR A 30 11.34 6.70 -4.26
C TYR A 30 10.01 6.64 -5.03
N SER A 31 8.95 7.32 -4.59
CA SER A 31 7.60 7.21 -5.17
C SER A 31 7.58 7.42 -6.69
N ASN A 32 8.14 8.52 -7.15
CA ASN A 32 8.17 8.85 -8.57
C ASN A 32 9.06 7.89 -9.39
N ALA A 33 10.12 7.32 -8.80
CA ALA A 33 10.96 6.33 -9.49
C ALA A 33 10.25 4.99 -9.64
N VAL A 34 9.54 4.55 -8.61
CA VAL A 34 8.73 3.32 -8.63
C VAL A 34 7.57 3.46 -9.60
N TYR A 35 6.86 4.59 -9.53
CA TYR A 35 5.77 4.93 -10.44
C TYR A 35 6.24 4.97 -11.90
N ALA A 36 7.36 5.67 -12.17
CA ALA A 36 7.99 5.71 -13.48
C ALA A 36 8.31 4.32 -14.02
N THR A 37 8.78 3.42 -13.16
CA THR A 37 9.09 2.03 -13.52
C THR A 37 7.83 1.27 -13.94
N ALA A 38 6.75 1.39 -13.16
CA ALA A 38 5.45 0.78 -13.49
C ALA A 38 4.89 1.35 -14.81
N PHE A 39 4.88 2.67 -14.94
CA PHE A 39 4.31 3.37 -16.09
C PHE A 39 4.96 2.99 -17.42
N GLN A 40 6.26 2.77 -17.46
CA GLN A 40 6.95 2.31 -18.65
C GLN A 40 6.47 0.97 -19.18
N ILE A 41 5.94 0.13 -18.29
CA ILE A 41 5.50 -1.24 -18.60
C ILE A 41 4.01 -1.27 -18.90
N VAL A 42 3.17 -0.68 -18.04
CA VAL A 42 1.72 -0.77 -18.15
C VAL A 42 1.10 0.36 -18.98
N ARG A 43 1.80 1.50 -19.14
CA ARG A 43 1.39 2.68 -19.94
C ARG A 43 0.03 3.28 -19.57
N ASP A 44 -0.37 3.10 -18.32
CA ASP A 44 -1.58 3.62 -17.73
C ASP A 44 -1.24 4.29 -16.40
N PHE A 45 -1.69 5.53 -16.21
CA PHE A 45 -1.34 6.35 -15.05
C PHE A 45 -1.94 5.80 -13.75
N HIS A 46 -3.23 5.44 -13.76
CA HIS A 46 -3.92 4.92 -12.59
C HIS A 46 -3.36 3.56 -12.14
N ARG A 47 -3.19 2.65 -13.10
CA ARG A 47 -2.60 1.34 -12.83
C ARG A 47 -1.17 1.43 -12.35
N SER A 48 -0.41 2.40 -12.84
CA SER A 48 0.95 2.66 -12.38
C SER A 48 0.99 3.16 -10.94
N GLU A 49 0.02 3.96 -10.53
CA GLU A 49 -0.15 4.41 -9.15
C GLU A 49 -0.46 3.21 -8.23
N ASP A 50 -1.39 2.34 -8.63
CA ASP A 50 -1.74 1.13 -7.87
C ASP A 50 -0.55 0.18 -7.71
N ILE A 51 0.21 -0.04 -8.79
CA ILE A 51 1.43 -0.86 -8.78
C ILE A 51 2.50 -0.24 -7.87
N ALA A 52 2.65 1.08 -7.92
CA ALA A 52 3.59 1.78 -7.03
C ALA A 52 3.18 1.61 -5.57
N GLN A 53 1.90 1.75 -5.26
CA GLN A 53 1.35 1.55 -3.92
C GLN A 53 1.59 0.11 -3.43
N GLU A 54 1.26 -0.90 -4.22
CA GLU A 54 1.51 -2.30 -3.91
C GLU A 54 3.00 -2.59 -3.69
N THR A 55 3.87 -1.94 -4.49
CA THR A 55 5.33 -2.06 -4.34
C THR A 55 5.79 -1.59 -2.95
N PHE A 56 5.28 -0.46 -2.48
CA PHE A 56 5.65 0.07 -1.15
C PHE A 56 5.04 -0.74 -0.01
N ILE A 57 3.82 -1.25 -0.16
CA ILE A 57 3.22 -2.17 0.82
C ILE A 57 4.09 -3.42 0.96
N ARG A 58 4.52 -4.02 -0.15
CA ARG A 58 5.46 -5.16 -0.12
C ARG A 58 6.82 -4.77 0.44
N ALA A 59 7.31 -3.56 0.17
CA ALA A 59 8.56 -3.07 0.75
C ALA A 59 8.48 -3.01 2.27
N TRP A 60 7.41 -2.44 2.84
CA TRP A 60 7.18 -2.41 4.27
C TRP A 60 7.26 -3.79 4.91
N HIS A 61 6.52 -4.77 4.37
CA HIS A 61 6.53 -6.14 4.89
C HIS A 61 7.83 -6.91 4.67
N ASN A 62 8.76 -6.39 3.88
CA ASN A 62 10.05 -7.05 3.60
C ASN A 62 11.27 -6.23 4.04
N LEU A 63 11.09 -5.11 4.73
CA LEU A 63 12.19 -4.23 5.15
C LEU A 63 13.27 -4.98 5.93
N GLU A 64 12.89 -5.84 6.86
CA GLU A 64 13.82 -6.66 7.66
C GLU A 64 14.70 -7.59 6.83
N ARG A 65 14.21 -8.02 5.65
CA ARG A 65 14.94 -8.90 4.73
C ARG A 65 15.91 -8.14 3.83
N ILE A 66 15.70 -6.82 3.70
CA ILE A 66 16.53 -5.93 2.90
C ILE A 66 17.63 -5.39 3.81
N ARG A 67 18.73 -6.14 3.94
CA ARG A 67 19.78 -5.88 4.94
C ARG A 67 20.64 -4.64 4.65
N GLU A 68 20.63 -4.14 3.43
CA GLU A 68 21.50 -3.06 2.97
C GLU A 68 20.66 -1.94 2.36
N VAL A 69 20.76 -0.74 2.92
CA VAL A 69 20.03 0.44 2.45
C VAL A 69 20.32 0.77 0.98
N GLU A 70 21.55 0.50 0.53
CA GLU A 70 21.99 0.71 -0.85
C GLU A 70 21.22 -0.18 -1.84
N LYS A 71 20.73 -1.32 -1.39
CA LYS A 71 19.95 -2.28 -2.19
C LYS A 71 18.45 -1.97 -2.20
N PHE A 72 17.98 -1.10 -1.32
CA PHE A 72 16.54 -0.80 -1.21
C PHE A 72 15.96 -0.26 -2.52
N GLY A 73 16.61 0.72 -3.15
CA GLY A 73 16.17 1.28 -4.42
C GLY A 73 16.10 0.23 -5.54
N SER A 74 17.14 -0.60 -5.69
CA SER A 74 17.16 -1.66 -6.71
C SER A 74 16.17 -2.78 -6.43
N TRP A 75 15.87 -3.05 -5.17
CA TRP A 75 14.80 -3.96 -4.75
C TRP A 75 13.43 -3.42 -5.14
N LEU A 76 13.16 -2.14 -4.90
CA LEU A 76 11.93 -1.46 -5.33
C LEU A 76 11.75 -1.53 -6.84
N TYR A 77 12.81 -1.23 -7.62
CA TYR A 77 12.79 -1.32 -9.07
C TYR A 77 12.40 -2.73 -9.55
N THR A 78 13.07 -3.75 -9.00
CA THR A 78 12.82 -5.15 -9.38
C THR A 78 11.40 -5.59 -9.03
N THR A 79 10.92 -5.19 -7.85
CA THR A 79 9.57 -5.51 -7.36
C THR A 79 8.50 -4.84 -8.20
N ALA A 80 8.62 -3.53 -8.46
CA ALA A 80 7.70 -2.79 -9.32
C ALA A 80 7.62 -3.39 -10.73
N LYS A 81 8.78 -3.70 -11.32
CA LYS A 81 8.86 -4.35 -12.63
C LYS A 81 8.14 -5.71 -12.65
N ARG A 82 8.33 -6.52 -11.62
CA ARG A 82 7.68 -7.83 -11.50
C ARG A 82 6.17 -7.69 -11.39
N ILE A 83 5.69 -6.82 -10.51
CA ILE A 83 4.24 -6.58 -10.34
C ILE A 83 3.63 -6.11 -11.67
N SER A 84 4.28 -5.18 -12.37
CA SER A 84 3.82 -4.66 -13.67
C SER A 84 3.69 -5.76 -14.73
N ILE A 85 4.68 -6.65 -14.82
CA ILE A 85 4.67 -7.77 -15.76
C ILE A 85 3.57 -8.77 -15.40
N ASP A 86 3.42 -9.10 -14.12
CA ASP A 86 2.39 -10.01 -13.64
C ASP A 86 0.98 -9.44 -13.88
N PHE A 87 0.82 -8.13 -13.74
CA PHE A 87 -0.40 -7.42 -14.07
C PHE A 87 -0.77 -7.59 -15.55
N LEU A 88 0.13 -7.29 -16.49
CA LEU A 88 -0.11 -7.46 -17.92
C LEU A 88 -0.40 -8.92 -18.31
N ARG A 89 0.25 -9.88 -17.66
CA ARG A 89 -0.03 -11.32 -17.89
C ARG A 89 -1.44 -11.70 -17.48
N LYS A 90 -1.95 -11.14 -16.39
CA LYS A 90 -3.33 -11.39 -15.95
C LYS A 90 -4.34 -10.75 -16.91
N GLU A 91 -4.10 -9.53 -17.36
CA GLU A 91 -4.96 -8.87 -18.36
C GLU A 91 -5.02 -9.62 -19.68
N ASN A 92 -3.89 -10.09 -20.19
CA ASN A 92 -3.84 -10.87 -21.43
C ASN A 92 -4.58 -12.22 -21.33
N LYS A 93 -4.75 -12.78 -20.12
CA LYS A 93 -5.57 -13.98 -19.87
C LYS A 93 -7.06 -13.70 -19.82
N TYR A 94 -7.46 -12.48 -19.45
CA TYR A 94 -8.84 -12.01 -19.40
C TYR A 94 -8.91 -10.68 -20.15
N PRO A 95 -9.01 -10.68 -21.52
CA PRO A 95 -9.15 -9.43 -22.26
C PRO A 95 -10.42 -8.73 -21.78
N LEU A 96 -10.23 -7.56 -21.15
CA LEU A 96 -11.32 -6.69 -20.74
C LEU A 96 -12.15 -6.35 -21.99
N LYS A 97 -13.45 -6.45 -21.84
CA LYS A 97 -14.45 -6.11 -22.83
C LYS A 97 -14.34 -4.61 -23.16
N THR A 98 -14.22 -4.36 -24.46
CA THR A 98 -14.61 -3.15 -25.21
C THR A 98 -14.06 -1.78 -24.80
N LEU A 99 -13.65 -1.06 -25.85
CA LEU A 99 -13.24 0.35 -25.90
C LEU A 99 -14.22 1.35 -25.23
N ASP A 100 -15.43 0.95 -24.91
CA ASP A 100 -16.48 1.80 -24.35
C ASP A 100 -16.25 2.18 -22.88
N ASP A 101 -15.42 1.45 -22.13
CA ASP A 101 -15.12 1.76 -20.71
C ASP A 101 -14.09 2.89 -20.53
N LEU A 102 -13.45 3.36 -21.59
CA LEU A 102 -12.46 4.44 -21.55
C LEU A 102 -13.08 5.84 -21.68
N GLU A 103 -14.32 5.97 -22.11
CA GLU A 103 -14.97 7.27 -22.31
C GLU A 103 -15.52 7.95 -21.03
N ASN A 104 -15.62 7.24 -19.91
CA ASN A 104 -16.34 7.75 -18.73
C ASN A 104 -15.48 8.46 -17.67
N VAL A 105 -14.20 8.74 -17.89
CA VAL A 105 -13.32 9.37 -16.88
C VAL A 105 -13.07 10.87 -17.12
N TYR A 106 -13.51 11.43 -18.24
CA TYR A 106 -13.25 12.84 -18.58
C TYR A 106 -14.54 13.67 -18.65
N GLN A 107 -15.03 14.13 -17.52
CA GLN A 107 -15.99 15.25 -17.47
C GLN A 107 -15.26 16.49 -16.95
N ALA A 108 -15.00 17.45 -17.87
CA ALA A 108 -14.89 18.90 -17.68
C ALA A 108 -13.90 19.65 -18.62
N GLU A 109 -13.44 19.07 -19.74
CA GLU A 109 -12.65 19.82 -20.73
C GLU A 109 -13.43 19.95 -22.06
N SER A 110 -13.17 21.01 -22.84
CA SER A 110 -13.82 21.18 -24.15
C SER A 110 -13.36 20.08 -25.14
N THR A 111 -14.27 19.67 -26.02
CA THR A 111 -14.01 18.57 -26.97
C THR A 111 -12.78 18.85 -27.88
N GLU A 112 -12.48 20.10 -28.14
CA GLU A 112 -11.38 20.56 -29.00
C GLU A 112 -10.02 20.48 -28.25
N GLU A 113 -9.99 20.82 -26.95
CA GLU A 113 -8.80 20.67 -26.11
C GLU A 113 -8.45 19.20 -25.86
N ILE A 114 -9.48 18.36 -25.68
CA ILE A 114 -9.31 16.89 -25.54
C ILE A 114 -8.72 16.29 -26.81
N ALA A 115 -9.20 16.70 -28.00
CA ALA A 115 -8.70 16.19 -29.27
C ALA A 115 -7.23 16.59 -29.51
N LEU A 116 -6.87 17.84 -29.27
CA LEU A 116 -5.49 18.35 -29.40
C LEU A 116 -4.54 17.69 -28.36
N ARG A 117 -5.03 17.44 -27.16
CA ARG A 117 -4.27 16.74 -26.10
C ARG A 117 -4.03 15.28 -26.47
N ASN A 118 -5.05 14.60 -27.01
CA ASN A 118 -4.94 13.21 -27.46
C ASN A 118 -3.98 13.08 -28.66
N GLU A 119 -4.01 14.00 -29.61
CA GLU A 119 -3.08 13.99 -30.75
C GLU A 119 -1.63 14.21 -30.31
N ARG A 120 -1.38 15.18 -29.40
CA ARG A 120 -0.05 15.40 -28.81
C ARG A 120 0.43 14.21 -28.00
N GLN A 121 -0.45 13.58 -27.22
CA GLN A 121 -0.10 12.37 -26.49
C GLN A 121 0.23 11.21 -27.43
N THR A 122 -0.52 11.03 -28.51
CA THR A 122 -0.27 9.99 -29.50
C THR A 122 1.08 10.16 -30.18
N LEU A 123 1.44 11.38 -30.58
CA LEU A 123 2.75 11.69 -31.17
C LEU A 123 3.89 11.45 -30.19
N LEU A 124 3.69 11.82 -28.93
CA LEU A 124 4.64 11.57 -27.85
C LEU A 124 4.86 10.06 -27.62
N TRP A 125 3.77 9.30 -27.54
CA TRP A 125 3.87 7.85 -27.35
C TRP A 125 4.52 7.15 -28.53
N ALA A 126 4.28 7.61 -29.76
CA ALA A 126 4.98 7.14 -30.94
C ALA A 126 6.50 7.37 -30.81
N ALA A 127 6.92 8.59 -30.44
CA ALA A 127 8.33 8.92 -30.27
C ALA A 127 9.00 8.13 -29.11
N ILE A 128 8.31 7.96 -27.99
CA ILE A 128 8.80 7.15 -26.86
C ILE A 128 8.87 5.67 -27.24
N SER A 129 7.98 5.17 -28.09
CA SER A 129 7.97 3.78 -28.54
C SER A 129 9.16 3.41 -29.42
N GLU A 130 9.74 4.37 -30.14
CA GLU A 130 10.97 4.19 -30.93
C GLU A 130 12.23 4.04 -30.08
N LEU A 131 12.16 4.44 -28.81
CA LEU A 131 13.27 4.25 -27.87
C LEU A 131 13.34 2.79 -27.42
N THR A 132 14.56 2.28 -27.28
CA THR A 132 14.76 0.98 -26.59
C THR A 132 14.29 1.08 -25.15
N ASP A 133 13.88 -0.05 -24.55
CA ASP A 133 13.47 -0.10 -23.13
C ASP A 133 14.52 0.52 -22.19
N LYS A 134 15.81 0.31 -22.50
CA LYS A 134 16.92 0.84 -21.71
C LYS A 134 17.04 2.36 -21.81
N GLU A 135 16.76 2.95 -22.96
CA GLU A 135 16.76 4.39 -23.18
C GLU A 135 15.53 5.03 -22.54
N ARG A 136 14.37 4.41 -22.74
CA ARG A 136 13.10 4.84 -22.15
C ARG A 136 13.17 4.85 -20.62
N ASN A 137 13.70 3.78 -20.01
CA ASN A 137 13.87 3.71 -18.56
C ASN A 137 14.66 4.88 -18.00
N VAL A 138 15.75 5.24 -18.65
CA VAL A 138 16.63 6.29 -18.13
C VAL A 138 16.01 7.68 -18.27
N ILE A 139 15.35 7.98 -19.41
CA ILE A 139 14.75 9.31 -19.62
C ILE A 139 13.54 9.52 -18.72
N VAL A 140 12.67 8.51 -18.58
CA VAL A 140 11.47 8.61 -17.73
C VAL A 140 11.89 8.73 -16.27
N LEU A 141 12.84 7.94 -15.79
CA LEU A 141 13.39 8.08 -14.44
C LEU A 141 13.98 9.46 -14.21
N PHE A 142 14.81 9.95 -15.11
CA PHE A 142 15.49 11.24 -14.93
C PHE A 142 14.51 12.41 -14.76
N TYR A 143 13.46 12.47 -15.58
CA TYR A 143 12.51 13.59 -15.55
C TYR A 143 11.37 13.40 -14.55
N MET A 144 10.94 12.16 -14.31
CA MET A 144 9.83 11.88 -13.39
C MET A 144 10.28 11.79 -11.93
N SER A 145 11.38 11.08 -11.63
CA SER A 145 11.81 10.91 -10.24
C SER A 145 12.56 12.12 -9.68
N GLY A 146 13.18 12.93 -10.54
CA GLY A 146 14.11 13.97 -10.12
C GLY A 146 15.46 13.43 -9.63
N PHE A 147 15.74 12.15 -9.85
CA PHE A 147 17.01 11.52 -9.52
C PHE A 147 18.15 12.05 -10.40
N ASP A 148 19.32 12.20 -9.81
CA ASP A 148 20.53 12.43 -10.58
C ASP A 148 21.02 11.15 -11.27
N THR A 149 22.05 11.26 -12.12
CA THR A 149 22.55 10.10 -12.87
C THR A 149 23.18 9.00 -12.01
N ARG A 150 23.62 9.33 -10.78
CA ARG A 150 24.17 8.36 -9.82
C ARG A 150 23.03 7.64 -9.09
N GLU A 151 22.01 8.36 -8.69
CA GLU A 151 20.80 7.79 -8.08
C GLU A 151 20.10 6.83 -9.03
N ILE A 152 19.96 7.20 -10.32
CA ILE A 152 19.43 6.32 -11.36
C ILE A 152 20.32 5.10 -11.55
N ALA A 153 21.64 5.27 -11.57
CA ALA A 153 22.58 4.17 -11.70
C ALA A 153 22.44 3.16 -10.56
N SER A 154 22.34 3.64 -9.32
CA SER A 154 22.06 2.82 -8.14
C SER A 154 20.71 2.12 -8.22
N PHE A 155 19.65 2.85 -8.57
CA PHE A 155 18.29 2.33 -8.68
C PHE A 155 18.16 1.23 -9.75
N LEU A 156 18.80 1.41 -10.91
CA LEU A 156 18.80 0.45 -12.03
C LEU A 156 19.88 -0.63 -11.89
N ASN A 157 20.76 -0.54 -10.90
CA ASN A 157 21.95 -1.39 -10.73
C ASN A 157 22.84 -1.43 -11.98
N VAL A 158 23.20 -0.25 -12.48
CA VAL A 158 24.10 -0.07 -13.64
C VAL A 158 25.17 0.98 -13.33
N SER A 159 26.20 1.14 -14.20
CA SER A 159 27.19 2.21 -14.02
C SER A 159 26.64 3.58 -14.36
N LYS A 160 27.13 4.63 -13.69
CA LYS A 160 26.82 6.04 -14.00
C LYS A 160 27.06 6.37 -15.47
N ASN A 161 28.18 5.93 -16.02
CA ASN A 161 28.53 6.15 -17.42
C ASN A 161 27.50 5.52 -18.38
N THR A 162 26.90 4.39 -17.97
CA THR A 162 25.83 3.76 -18.73
C THR A 162 24.58 4.65 -18.76
N VAL A 163 24.21 5.25 -17.62
CA VAL A 163 23.08 6.18 -17.54
C VAL A 163 23.32 7.43 -18.41
N GLU A 164 24.48 8.07 -18.25
CA GLU A 164 24.84 9.27 -19.02
C GLU A 164 24.86 9.01 -20.53
N SER A 165 25.46 7.90 -20.94
CA SER A 165 25.48 7.47 -22.33
C SER A 165 24.08 7.26 -22.92
N ARG A 166 23.18 6.61 -22.15
CA ARG A 166 21.78 6.40 -22.55
C ARG A 166 21.02 7.72 -22.65
N LEU A 167 21.14 8.61 -21.64
CA LEU A 167 20.52 9.95 -21.67
C LEU A 167 20.94 10.74 -22.91
N ARG A 168 22.25 10.76 -23.22
CA ARG A 168 22.78 11.46 -24.40
C ARG A 168 22.17 10.91 -25.69
N ARG A 169 22.18 9.57 -25.88
CA ARG A 169 21.61 8.93 -27.08
C ARG A 169 20.12 9.19 -27.22
N THR A 170 19.39 9.17 -26.11
CA THR A 170 17.95 9.43 -26.13
C THR A 170 17.65 10.86 -26.53
N ARG A 171 18.43 11.85 -26.02
CA ARG A 171 18.29 13.26 -26.42
C ARG A 171 18.63 13.48 -27.87
N GLU A 172 19.62 12.77 -28.44
CA GLU A 172 20.00 12.82 -29.82
C GLU A 172 18.93 12.22 -30.76
N LYS A 173 18.24 11.15 -30.32
CA LYS A 173 17.16 10.51 -31.08
C LYS A 173 15.87 11.32 -31.09
N LEU A 174 15.51 11.92 -29.93
CA LEU A 174 14.35 12.77 -29.83
C LEU A 174 14.69 14.16 -30.40
N LYS A 175 14.00 14.59 -31.44
CA LYS A 175 14.10 15.97 -31.92
C LYS A 175 13.73 16.92 -30.80
N LYS A 176 14.31 18.13 -30.77
CA LYS A 176 14.16 19.09 -29.69
C LYS A 176 12.69 19.31 -29.26
N GLU A 177 11.81 19.50 -30.26
CA GLU A 177 10.37 19.74 -30.03
C GLU A 177 9.68 18.54 -29.33
N LEU A 178 9.95 17.32 -29.81
CA LEU A 178 9.44 16.09 -29.21
C LEU A 178 10.03 15.83 -27.82
N PHE A 179 11.28 16.25 -27.62
CA PHE A 179 11.95 16.14 -26.34
C PHE A 179 11.29 17.03 -25.28
N ASP A 180 11.06 18.31 -25.59
CA ASP A 180 10.43 19.26 -24.70
C ASP A 180 9.00 18.81 -24.34
N MET A 181 8.21 18.37 -25.31
CA MET A 181 6.88 17.79 -25.08
C MET A 181 6.94 16.53 -24.20
N THR A 182 7.94 15.68 -24.39
CA THR A 182 8.15 14.47 -23.56
C THR A 182 8.39 14.84 -22.11
N VAL A 183 9.24 15.83 -21.88
CA VAL A 183 9.57 16.32 -20.54
C VAL A 183 8.33 16.91 -19.86
N ASP A 184 7.55 17.71 -20.56
CA ASP A 184 6.34 18.34 -20.03
C ASP A 184 5.31 17.29 -19.59
N VAL A 185 5.01 16.30 -20.44
CA VAL A 185 4.05 15.23 -20.09
C VAL A 185 4.55 14.36 -18.94
N ILE A 186 5.84 13.99 -18.94
CA ILE A 186 6.41 13.19 -17.85
C ILE A 186 6.37 13.95 -16.52
N THR A 187 6.69 15.25 -16.52
CA THR A 187 6.72 16.09 -15.32
C THR A 187 5.31 16.39 -14.78
N ALA A 188 4.34 16.56 -15.65
CA ALA A 188 2.94 16.83 -15.26
C ALA A 188 2.28 15.62 -14.53
N ASN A 189 2.81 14.42 -14.73
CA ASN A 189 2.25 13.19 -14.16
C ASN A 189 3.04 12.65 -12.96
N LYS A 190 3.79 13.50 -12.25
CA LYS A 190 4.44 13.12 -10.99
C LYS A 190 3.43 12.86 -9.89
N LEU A 191 3.73 11.87 -9.04
CA LEU A 191 2.96 11.62 -7.83
C LEU A 191 3.12 12.77 -6.84
N GLY A 192 2.01 13.23 -6.27
CA GLY A 192 1.97 14.27 -5.23
C GLY A 192 2.04 13.70 -3.81
N GLU A 193 1.96 14.58 -2.82
CA GLU A 193 1.96 14.22 -1.38
C GLU A 193 0.82 13.26 -1.01
N ALA A 194 -0.35 13.37 -1.63
CA ALA A 194 -1.49 12.48 -1.39
C ALA A 194 -1.17 10.99 -1.64
N PHE A 195 -0.23 10.68 -2.54
CA PHE A 195 0.21 9.30 -2.77
C PHE A 195 0.91 8.72 -1.52
N LYS A 196 1.77 9.51 -0.88
CA LYS A 196 2.44 9.11 0.36
C LYS A 196 1.41 8.76 1.44
N GLU A 197 0.42 9.61 1.63
CA GLU A 197 -0.66 9.37 2.61
C GLU A 197 -1.43 8.09 2.31
N LYS A 198 -1.74 7.81 1.05
CA LYS A 198 -2.36 6.54 0.63
C LYS A 198 -1.51 5.32 0.97
N VAL A 199 -0.19 5.40 0.78
CA VAL A 199 0.71 4.29 1.15
C VAL A 199 0.76 4.13 2.66
N ILE A 200 1.00 5.23 3.39
CA ILE A 200 1.16 5.20 4.84
C ILE A 200 -0.12 4.73 5.54
N SER A 201 -1.30 5.17 5.09
CA SER A 201 -2.57 4.69 5.63
C SER A 201 -2.77 3.18 5.49
N LYS A 202 -2.16 2.55 4.47
CA LYS A 202 -2.22 1.10 4.26
C LYS A 202 -1.14 0.31 5.01
N VAL A 203 -0.02 0.92 5.34
CA VAL A 203 1.06 0.28 6.11
C VAL A 203 1.02 0.63 7.59
N ALA A 204 0.51 1.80 7.95
CA ALA A 204 0.24 2.21 9.33
C ALA A 204 -1.02 1.47 9.84
N ARG A 205 -0.97 0.15 9.89
CA ARG A 205 -1.99 -0.62 10.58
C ARG A 205 -1.70 -0.57 12.07
N ILE A 206 -2.77 -0.58 12.87
CA ILE A 206 -2.67 -1.02 14.26
C ILE A 206 -2.09 -2.43 14.17
N CYS A 207 -0.83 -2.59 14.58
CA CYS A 207 -0.14 -3.88 14.46
C CYS A 207 -0.86 -4.96 15.26
N PHE A 208 -1.40 -4.59 16.43
CA PHE A 208 -2.14 -5.50 17.30
C PHE A 208 -3.12 -4.75 18.18
N THR A 209 -4.29 -5.33 18.37
CA THR A 209 -5.17 -4.99 19.49
C THR A 209 -4.74 -5.85 20.69
N TYR A 210 -4.38 -5.20 21.79
CA TYR A 210 -3.98 -5.91 23.01
C TYR A 210 -5.19 -6.20 23.90
N ILE A 211 -5.43 -7.48 24.17
CA ILE A 211 -6.49 -7.92 25.08
C ILE A 211 -5.85 -8.61 26.29
N PRO A 212 -6.06 -8.09 27.51
CA PRO A 212 -5.58 -8.72 28.71
C PRO A 212 -6.43 -9.96 29.05
N VAL A 213 -5.78 -11.07 29.35
CA VAL A 213 -6.42 -12.34 29.69
C VAL A 213 -5.75 -12.98 30.90
N THR A 214 -6.50 -13.74 31.68
CA THR A 214 -5.94 -14.42 32.85
C THR A 214 -5.28 -15.74 32.47
N ASP A 215 -5.80 -16.43 31.46
CA ASP A 215 -5.25 -17.66 30.91
C ASP A 215 -5.13 -17.55 29.38
N VAL A 216 -3.89 -17.36 28.88
CA VAL A 216 -3.62 -17.13 27.46
C VAL A 216 -4.03 -18.32 26.61
N ARG A 217 -3.78 -19.55 27.02
CA ARG A 217 -4.10 -20.74 26.23
C ARG A 217 -5.60 -20.96 26.11
N ARG A 218 -6.35 -20.82 27.21
CA ARG A 218 -7.81 -20.89 27.22
C ARG A 218 -8.41 -19.83 26.33
N SER A 219 -7.97 -18.57 26.46
CA SER A 219 -8.53 -17.45 25.71
C SER A 219 -8.14 -17.55 24.25
N ALA A 220 -6.90 -17.93 23.90
CA ALA A 220 -6.48 -18.15 22.51
C ALA A 220 -7.35 -19.25 21.85
N ALA A 221 -7.60 -20.36 22.51
CA ALA A 221 -8.47 -21.42 21.98
C ALA A 221 -9.88 -20.89 21.70
N TRP A 222 -10.44 -20.08 22.62
CA TRP A 222 -11.75 -19.47 22.46
C TRP A 222 -11.80 -18.51 21.24
N TYR A 223 -10.82 -17.62 21.10
CA TYR A 223 -10.75 -16.71 19.96
C TYR A 223 -10.64 -17.43 18.62
N VAL A 224 -9.94 -18.55 18.59
CA VAL A 224 -9.82 -19.40 17.39
C VAL A 224 -11.14 -20.10 17.08
N GLU A 225 -11.77 -20.71 18.08
CA GLU A 225 -12.98 -21.52 17.90
C GLU A 225 -14.23 -20.66 17.65
N VAL A 226 -14.36 -19.55 18.37
CA VAL A 226 -15.57 -18.72 18.39
C VAL A 226 -15.51 -17.61 17.33
N LEU A 227 -14.40 -16.89 17.25
CA LEU A 227 -14.25 -15.74 16.35
C LEU A 227 -13.44 -16.03 15.07
N GLY A 228 -12.97 -17.28 14.90
CA GLY A 228 -12.29 -17.71 13.69
C GLY A 228 -10.88 -17.16 13.49
N PHE A 229 -10.25 -16.66 14.55
CA PHE A 229 -8.86 -16.22 14.50
C PHE A 229 -7.91 -17.37 14.16
N LYS A 230 -6.78 -17.08 13.54
CA LYS A 230 -5.75 -18.07 13.26
C LYS A 230 -4.58 -17.89 14.24
N PRO A 231 -4.19 -18.95 15.00
CA PRO A 231 -3.06 -18.82 15.90
C PRO A 231 -1.76 -18.75 15.09
N ASP A 232 -0.92 -17.76 15.43
CA ASP A 232 0.44 -17.62 14.91
C ASP A 232 1.45 -18.10 15.94
N LEU A 233 1.41 -17.52 17.15
CA LEU A 233 2.25 -17.91 18.28
C LEU A 233 1.39 -17.98 19.55
N VAL A 234 1.56 -19.03 20.37
CA VAL A 234 0.88 -19.18 21.65
C VAL A 234 1.86 -19.61 22.72
N PHE A 235 2.11 -18.72 23.67
CA PHE A 235 2.95 -18.93 24.86
C PHE A 235 2.08 -18.87 26.15
N ASP A 236 2.68 -19.14 27.28
CA ASP A 236 1.97 -19.03 28.58
C ASP A 236 1.77 -17.58 29.03
N THR A 237 2.57 -16.66 28.48
CA THR A 237 2.55 -15.23 28.81
C THR A 237 1.82 -14.35 27.80
N HIS A 238 1.75 -14.79 26.54
CA HIS A 238 1.08 -14.08 25.48
C HIS A 238 0.74 -14.99 24.29
N ALA A 239 -0.21 -14.56 23.46
CA ALA A 239 -0.49 -15.18 22.17
C ALA A 239 -0.63 -14.12 21.08
N ILE A 240 -0.22 -14.47 19.87
CA ILE A 240 -0.44 -13.69 18.64
C ILE A 240 -1.43 -14.46 17.79
N LEU A 241 -2.56 -13.83 17.49
CA LEU A 241 -3.61 -14.36 16.66
C LEU A 241 -3.81 -13.44 15.44
N GLN A 242 -3.84 -14.01 14.26
CA GLN A 242 -4.08 -13.25 13.04
C GLN A 242 -5.57 -13.01 12.81
N PRO A 243 -5.97 -11.84 12.27
CA PRO A 243 -5.04 -10.89 11.62
C PRO A 243 -4.30 -9.93 12.56
N ASP A 244 -4.80 -9.48 13.67
CA ASP A 244 -4.20 -8.33 14.35
C ASP A 244 -4.52 -8.34 15.88
N LEU A 245 -4.54 -9.51 16.51
CA LEU A 245 -4.88 -9.65 17.92
C LEU A 245 -3.71 -10.21 18.73
N GLN A 246 -3.38 -9.55 19.83
CA GLN A 246 -2.44 -10.08 20.81
C GLN A 246 -3.10 -10.22 22.19
N LEU A 247 -3.08 -11.42 22.73
CA LEU A 247 -3.51 -11.70 24.09
C LEU A 247 -2.31 -11.58 25.04
N LEU A 248 -2.47 -10.84 26.13
CA LEU A 248 -1.42 -10.65 27.13
C LEU A 248 -1.90 -11.16 28.48
N LYS A 249 -1.09 -12.01 29.12
CA LYS A 249 -1.38 -12.48 30.46
C LYS A 249 -1.39 -11.33 31.46
N THR A 250 -2.43 -11.31 32.31
CA THR A 250 -2.52 -10.40 33.45
C THR A 250 -2.86 -11.19 34.72
N ASP A 251 -2.24 -10.85 35.84
CA ASP A 251 -2.59 -11.36 37.15
C ASP A 251 -3.60 -10.45 37.86
N ALA A 252 -3.89 -9.28 37.29
CA ALA A 252 -4.90 -8.35 37.80
C ALA A 252 -6.28 -8.64 37.17
N PRO A 253 -7.38 -8.33 37.88
CA PRO A 253 -8.71 -8.38 37.27
C PRO A 253 -8.74 -7.52 35.98
N VAL A 254 -9.40 -8.06 34.95
CA VAL A 254 -9.57 -7.32 33.69
C VAL A 254 -10.47 -6.12 33.96
N VAL A 255 -9.88 -4.93 33.98
CA VAL A 255 -10.61 -3.68 34.18
C VAL A 255 -11.16 -3.22 32.84
N GLN A 256 -12.47 -2.97 32.78
CA GLN A 256 -13.09 -2.40 31.57
C GLN A 256 -12.67 -0.94 31.38
N ASN A 257 -12.46 -0.54 30.14
CA ASN A 257 -12.27 0.87 29.81
C ASN A 257 -13.58 1.62 30.07
N MET A 258 -13.54 2.64 30.92
CA MET A 258 -14.73 3.43 31.27
C MET A 258 -14.58 4.86 30.77
N VAL A 259 -15.61 5.37 30.09
CA VAL A 259 -15.74 6.78 29.71
C VAL A 259 -17.14 7.22 30.13
N ASP A 260 -17.22 8.29 30.92
CA ASP A 260 -18.47 8.86 31.45
C ASP A 260 -19.39 7.80 32.12
N GLY A 261 -18.79 6.84 32.84
CA GLY A 261 -19.52 5.78 33.52
C GLY A 261 -20.01 4.65 32.61
N LYS A 262 -19.69 4.67 31.32
CA LYS A 262 -20.00 3.59 30.37
C LYS A 262 -18.76 2.76 30.06
N ALA A 263 -18.93 1.44 30.05
CA ALA A 263 -17.86 0.54 29.62
C ALA A 263 -17.69 0.63 28.10
N LEU A 264 -16.46 0.91 27.64
CA LEU A 264 -16.13 0.88 26.23
C LEU A 264 -15.63 -0.49 25.81
N PRO A 265 -15.93 -0.92 24.57
CA PRO A 265 -15.37 -2.13 24.00
C PRO A 265 -13.84 -2.00 23.86
N ARG A 266 -13.13 -3.13 23.93
CA ARG A 266 -11.69 -3.16 23.69
C ARG A 266 -11.35 -3.15 22.21
N THR A 267 -12.23 -3.73 21.40
CA THR A 267 -12.07 -3.83 19.95
C THR A 267 -13.44 -3.99 19.31
N ALA A 268 -13.50 -3.72 18.00
CA ALA A 268 -14.69 -3.93 17.19
C ALA A 268 -14.33 -4.70 15.92
N TYR A 269 -15.22 -5.57 15.47
CA TYR A 269 -15.09 -6.32 14.23
C TYR A 269 -16.34 -6.14 13.37
N PHE A 270 -16.17 -6.20 12.05
CA PHE A 270 -17.28 -6.11 11.10
C PHE A 270 -17.85 -7.49 10.79
N SER A 271 -19.17 -7.54 10.62
CA SER A 271 -19.91 -8.68 10.11
C SER A 271 -20.77 -8.25 8.92
N ASP A 272 -20.82 -9.07 7.89
CA ASP A 272 -21.73 -8.85 6.75
C ASP A 272 -23.16 -9.34 7.05
N ASP A 273 -23.32 -10.22 8.06
CA ASP A 273 -24.60 -10.73 8.56
C ASP A 273 -24.61 -10.73 10.07
N ILE A 274 -25.06 -9.63 10.65
CA ILE A 274 -25.06 -9.43 12.10
C ILE A 274 -26.08 -10.35 12.81
N ASN A 275 -27.23 -10.64 12.18
CA ASN A 275 -28.26 -11.48 12.77
C ASN A 275 -27.80 -12.94 12.84
N GLY A 276 -27.34 -13.48 11.69
CA GLY A 276 -26.84 -14.85 11.63
C GLY A 276 -25.62 -15.06 12.53
N TYR A 277 -24.76 -14.04 12.64
CA TYR A 277 -23.59 -14.14 13.54
C TYR A 277 -23.98 -14.07 15.01
N HIS A 278 -24.96 -13.25 15.37
CA HIS A 278 -25.49 -13.19 16.74
C HIS A 278 -26.14 -14.52 17.15
N GLU A 279 -26.95 -15.14 16.27
CA GLU A 279 -27.53 -16.48 16.50
C GLU A 279 -26.45 -17.53 16.68
N TYR A 280 -25.45 -17.58 15.79
CA TYR A 280 -24.30 -18.49 15.89
C TYR A 280 -23.58 -18.39 17.26
N LEU A 281 -23.32 -17.18 17.73
CA LEU A 281 -22.64 -16.96 19.00
C LEU A 281 -23.50 -17.40 20.19
N ASN A 282 -24.80 -17.18 20.14
CA ASN A 282 -25.73 -17.64 21.17
C ASN A 282 -25.82 -19.16 21.22
N GLU A 283 -25.85 -19.86 20.07
CA GLU A 283 -25.79 -21.32 19.99
C GLU A 283 -24.49 -21.88 20.58
N LYS A 284 -23.39 -21.17 20.45
CA LYS A 284 -22.09 -21.49 21.07
C LYS A 284 -22.03 -21.16 22.56
N GLY A 285 -23.08 -20.59 23.14
CA GLY A 285 -23.14 -20.20 24.53
C GLY A 285 -22.27 -18.98 24.90
N VAL A 286 -21.94 -18.17 23.91
CA VAL A 286 -21.20 -16.90 24.13
C VAL A 286 -22.15 -15.88 24.72
N ARG A 287 -21.71 -15.18 25.75
CA ARG A 287 -22.48 -14.07 26.32
C ARG A 287 -22.51 -12.91 25.33
N THR A 288 -23.72 -12.57 24.85
CA THR A 288 -23.96 -11.43 23.94
C THR A 288 -24.98 -10.47 24.55
N GLU A 289 -25.00 -9.22 24.08
CA GLU A 289 -26.07 -8.26 24.31
C GLU A 289 -26.99 -8.22 23.07
N ASP A 290 -28.15 -7.58 23.21
CA ASP A 290 -29.11 -7.44 22.11
C ASP A 290 -28.52 -6.60 20.97
N ILE A 291 -28.96 -6.86 19.74
CA ILE A 291 -28.59 -6.06 18.57
C ILE A 291 -29.26 -4.68 18.68
N ILE A 292 -28.43 -3.64 18.57
CA ILE A 292 -28.86 -2.23 18.61
C ILE A 292 -28.74 -1.62 17.23
N GLU A 293 -29.79 -0.93 16.78
CA GLU A 293 -29.77 -0.10 15.57
C GLU A 293 -29.30 1.31 15.92
N GLU A 294 -28.21 1.79 15.30
CA GLU A 294 -27.61 3.10 15.57
C GLU A 294 -27.75 4.02 14.33
N GLY A 295 -28.99 4.25 13.93
CA GLY A 295 -29.36 5.20 12.89
C GLY A 295 -28.65 4.96 11.55
N GLU A 296 -27.98 5.99 11.04
CA GLU A 296 -27.24 5.92 9.78
C GLU A 296 -25.98 5.06 9.87
N CYS A 297 -25.50 4.77 11.07
CA CYS A 297 -24.26 4.01 11.28
C CYS A 297 -24.44 2.51 11.08
N GLY A 298 -25.65 1.96 11.23
CA GLY A 298 -25.94 0.53 11.05
C GLY A 298 -26.36 -0.17 12.34
N TRP A 299 -25.95 -1.42 12.50
CA TRP A 299 -26.32 -2.27 13.64
C TRP A 299 -25.09 -2.75 14.37
N HIS A 300 -25.18 -2.91 15.68
CA HIS A 300 -24.12 -3.50 16.47
C HIS A 300 -24.67 -4.28 17.65
N PHE A 301 -23.86 -5.19 18.17
CA PHE A 301 -24.06 -5.82 19.48
C PHE A 301 -22.72 -6.04 20.16
N GLU A 302 -22.77 -6.25 21.47
CA GLU A 302 -21.62 -6.53 22.30
C GLU A 302 -21.56 -8.02 22.64
N LEU A 303 -20.35 -8.56 22.69
CA LEU A 303 -20.07 -9.88 23.23
C LEU A 303 -18.94 -9.82 24.27
N TYR A 304 -18.80 -10.87 25.05
CA TYR A 304 -17.80 -10.96 26.09
C TYR A 304 -16.95 -12.22 25.90
N ASP A 305 -15.63 -12.04 25.97
CA ASP A 305 -14.70 -13.15 26.00
C ASP A 305 -14.69 -13.87 27.35
N PRO A 306 -13.97 -15.01 27.53
CA PRO A 306 -13.90 -15.75 28.81
C PRO A 306 -13.36 -14.97 29.99
N ASP A 307 -12.65 -13.87 29.75
CA ASP A 307 -12.08 -12.99 30.77
C ASP A 307 -12.95 -11.74 31.02
N GLY A 308 -14.09 -11.61 30.32
CA GLY A 308 -15.02 -10.49 30.44
C GLY A 308 -14.63 -9.26 29.64
N ASN A 309 -13.67 -9.37 28.68
CA ASN A 309 -13.41 -8.28 27.77
C ASN A 309 -14.59 -8.09 26.85
N ARG A 310 -15.04 -6.83 26.72
CA ARG A 310 -16.14 -6.42 25.86
C ARG A 310 -15.63 -6.19 24.44
N ILE A 311 -16.33 -6.79 23.46
CA ILE A 311 -16.02 -6.76 22.04
C ILE A 311 -17.29 -6.34 21.29
N THR A 312 -17.20 -5.38 20.37
CA THR A 312 -18.32 -4.98 19.53
C THR A 312 -18.30 -5.74 18.20
N ILE A 313 -19.44 -6.24 17.77
CA ILE A 313 -19.67 -6.68 16.40
C ILE A 313 -20.53 -5.64 15.72
N TRP A 314 -20.13 -5.22 14.53
CA TRP A 314 -20.72 -4.12 13.79
C TRP A 314 -21.08 -4.53 12.38
N GLN A 315 -22.25 -4.09 11.89
CA GLN A 315 -22.62 -4.16 10.48
C GLN A 315 -23.01 -2.77 9.99
N ALA A 316 -22.30 -2.27 8.97
CA ALA A 316 -22.63 -1.00 8.35
C ALA A 316 -23.96 -1.06 7.60
N ARG A 317 -24.67 0.05 7.54
CA ARG A 317 -25.83 0.21 6.65
C ARG A 317 -25.29 0.28 5.21
N GLY A 318 -25.68 -0.66 4.35
CA GLY A 318 -25.28 -0.75 2.95
C GLY A 318 -25.87 0.38 2.09
#